data_ab951f3fca0466736015cd54135b95ed
#
_entry.id   ab951f3fca0466736015cd54135b95ed
#
_cell.length_a   1.000
_cell.length_b   1.000
_cell.length_c   1.000
_cell.angle_alpha   90.00
_cell.angle_beta   90.00
_cell.angle_gamma   90.00
#
_symmetry.space_group_name_H-M   'P 1'
#
loop_
_entity.id
_entity.type
_entity.pdbx_description
1 polymer ?
#
loop_
_entity_poly.entity_id
_entity_poly.type
_entity_poly.pdbx_seq_one_letter_code
_entity_poly.pdbx_strand_id
1 'polypeptide(L)'
;MAKDSLFSILSRAPWWMSVVIAAVLFAGMRLILPDIAAFFAALPFLAIAGYAGWRQLRAPSVTNTAEMLARLRAMSWENFSAMIAEAFRGDGYRVTEIANGAADLELRKNGRVAVVSCKRWKVAQTGVGPLRDLYAAKRERDAHECIYVAAGDFTANARQFAAETAIRLLNDAALAELVARVERGKRRWLPW
;
A
#
# COMPACT_ATOMS: atom_id res chain seq x y z
N MET A 1 -6.30 -26.99 -2.35
CA MET A 1 -7.22 -26.58 -1.27
C MET A 1 -6.38 -25.81 -0.25
N ALA A 2 -6.36 -24.49 -0.34
CA ALA A 2 -5.67 -23.64 0.61
C ALA A 2 -6.44 -23.70 1.93
N LYS A 3 -5.79 -24.18 2.97
CA LYS A 3 -6.30 -24.13 4.34
C LYS A 3 -6.30 -22.66 4.74
N ASP A 4 -7.45 -22.02 4.66
CA ASP A 4 -7.64 -20.70 5.26
C ASP A 4 -7.42 -20.87 6.76
N SER A 5 -6.25 -20.49 7.23
CA SER A 5 -5.91 -20.50 8.65
C SER A 5 -6.87 -19.55 9.36
N LEU A 6 -7.43 -19.96 10.51
CA LEU A 6 -8.23 -19.10 11.39
C LEU A 6 -7.59 -17.74 11.60
N PHE A 7 -6.27 -17.70 11.60
CA PHE A 7 -5.47 -16.46 11.67
C PHE A 7 -5.70 -15.52 10.47
N SER A 8 -5.84 -16.07 9.23
CA SER A 8 -6.07 -15.24 8.03
C SER A 8 -7.49 -14.69 8.00
N ILE A 9 -8.46 -15.40 8.56
CA ILE A 9 -9.85 -14.96 8.68
C ILE A 9 -9.97 -13.88 9.77
N LEU A 10 -9.35 -14.09 10.94
CA LEU A 10 -9.36 -13.11 12.03
C LEU A 10 -8.62 -11.82 11.67
N SER A 11 -7.55 -11.88 10.88
CA SER A 11 -6.80 -10.69 10.48
C SER A 11 -7.55 -9.78 9.48
N ARG A 12 -8.58 -10.31 8.81
CA ARG A 12 -9.48 -9.56 7.92
C ARG A 12 -10.76 -9.08 8.61
N ALA A 13 -11.09 -9.65 9.77
CA ALA A 13 -12.28 -9.29 10.55
C ALA A 13 -12.09 -7.94 11.28
N PRO A 14 -13.16 -7.19 11.56
CA PRO A 14 -13.11 -5.97 12.37
C PRO A 14 -12.52 -6.27 13.75
N TRP A 15 -11.72 -5.35 14.29
CA TRP A 15 -10.99 -5.51 15.56
C TRP A 15 -11.87 -5.94 16.75
N TRP A 16 -13.13 -5.48 16.76
CA TRP A 16 -14.10 -5.83 17.83
C TRP A 16 -14.45 -7.32 17.84
N MET A 17 -14.41 -8.02 16.69
CA MET A 17 -14.64 -9.47 16.65
C MET A 17 -13.56 -10.24 17.42
N SER A 18 -12.30 -9.81 17.31
CA SER A 18 -11.21 -10.42 18.08
C SER A 18 -11.38 -10.19 19.59
N VAL A 19 -11.90 -9.03 19.99
CA VAL A 19 -12.23 -8.72 21.40
C VAL A 19 -13.38 -9.60 21.89
N VAL A 20 -14.43 -9.76 21.10
CA VAL A 20 -15.57 -10.63 21.45
C VAL A 20 -15.13 -12.09 21.58
N ILE A 21 -14.32 -12.60 20.67
CA ILE A 21 -13.79 -13.97 20.73
C ILE A 21 -12.91 -14.15 21.98
N ALA A 22 -12.06 -13.17 22.30
CA ALA A 22 -11.24 -13.20 23.51
C ALA A 22 -12.09 -13.19 24.79
N ALA A 23 -13.15 -12.41 24.82
CA ALA A 23 -14.09 -12.35 25.96
C ALA A 23 -14.87 -13.67 26.15
N VAL A 24 -15.34 -14.26 25.05
CA VAL A 24 -16.04 -15.57 25.07
C VAL A 24 -15.11 -16.69 25.53
N LEU A 25 -13.89 -16.73 25.01
CA LEU A 25 -12.88 -17.70 25.43
C LEU A 25 -12.50 -17.53 26.91
N PHE A 26 -12.32 -16.29 27.35
CA PHE A 26 -12.04 -15.99 28.77
C PHE A 26 -13.19 -16.42 29.68
N ALA A 27 -14.44 -16.10 29.32
CA ALA A 27 -15.62 -16.50 30.08
C ALA A 27 -15.80 -18.03 30.15
N GLY A 28 -15.58 -18.72 29.03
CA GLY A 28 -15.63 -20.18 28.96
C GLY A 28 -14.52 -20.87 29.77
N MET A 29 -13.30 -20.34 29.71
CA MET A 29 -12.17 -20.89 30.46
C MET A 29 -12.28 -20.64 31.99
N ARG A 30 -12.88 -19.54 32.39
CA ARG A 30 -13.12 -19.23 33.80
C ARG A 30 -14.05 -20.24 34.49
N LEU A 31 -14.86 -20.97 33.75
CA LEU A 31 -15.71 -22.03 34.25
C LEU A 31 -14.94 -23.32 34.61
N ILE A 32 -13.74 -23.52 34.06
CA ILE A 32 -13.00 -24.78 34.12
C ILE A 32 -11.64 -24.60 34.81
N LEU A 33 -10.99 -23.41 34.69
CA LEU A 33 -9.65 -23.14 35.22
C LEU A 33 -9.63 -21.99 36.24
N PRO A 34 -8.64 -21.97 37.16
CA PRO A 34 -8.41 -20.84 38.06
C PRO A 34 -8.10 -19.56 37.26
N ASP A 35 -8.52 -18.40 37.80
CA ASP A 35 -8.49 -17.08 37.18
C ASP A 35 -7.13 -16.71 36.53
N ILE A 36 -6.04 -17.13 37.14
CA ILE A 36 -4.66 -16.87 36.65
C ILE A 36 -4.39 -17.58 35.32
N ALA A 37 -4.80 -18.83 35.17
CA ALA A 37 -4.57 -19.60 33.94
C ALA A 37 -5.43 -19.09 32.78
N ALA A 38 -6.67 -18.67 33.06
CA ALA A 38 -7.56 -18.05 32.05
C ALA A 38 -7.01 -16.72 31.54
N PHE A 39 -6.37 -15.93 32.40
CA PHE A 39 -5.73 -14.67 32.01
C PHE A 39 -4.55 -14.87 31.06
N PHE A 40 -3.67 -15.83 31.35
CA PHE A 40 -2.54 -16.15 30.48
C PHE A 40 -2.97 -16.69 29.11
N ALA A 41 -4.05 -17.44 29.04
CA ALA A 41 -4.60 -17.94 27.79
C ALA A 41 -5.24 -16.83 26.92
N ALA A 42 -5.75 -15.76 27.51
CA ALA A 42 -6.31 -14.61 26.78
C ALA A 42 -5.25 -13.62 26.26
N LEU A 43 -4.04 -13.59 26.85
CA LEU A 43 -2.96 -12.65 26.49
C LEU A 43 -2.62 -12.63 24.98
N PRO A 44 -2.42 -13.74 24.27
CA PRO A 44 -2.10 -13.72 22.83
C PRO A 44 -3.24 -13.10 22.01
N PHE A 45 -4.49 -13.30 22.39
CA PHE A 45 -5.64 -12.73 21.69
C PHE A 45 -5.74 -11.22 21.92
N LEU A 46 -5.43 -10.75 23.13
CA LEU A 46 -5.35 -9.32 23.44
C LEU A 46 -4.21 -8.64 22.68
N ALA A 47 -3.05 -9.29 22.56
CA ALA A 47 -1.94 -8.78 21.77
C ALA A 47 -2.31 -8.67 20.28
N ILE A 48 -2.98 -9.69 19.71
CA ILE A 48 -3.46 -9.67 18.33
C ILE A 48 -4.53 -8.58 18.15
N ALA A 49 -5.47 -8.44 19.06
CA ALA A 49 -6.50 -7.40 19.03
C ALA A 49 -5.89 -6.00 19.11
N GLY A 50 -4.93 -5.78 19.99
CA GLY A 50 -4.19 -4.53 20.09
C GLY A 50 -3.41 -4.19 18.82
N TYR A 51 -2.73 -5.16 18.25
CA TYR A 51 -2.02 -4.99 16.97
C TYR A 51 -2.97 -4.71 15.80
N ALA A 52 -4.08 -5.46 15.71
CA ALA A 52 -5.08 -5.27 14.67
C ALA A 52 -5.78 -3.89 14.80
N GLY A 53 -6.14 -3.49 16.02
CA GLY A 53 -6.71 -2.18 16.30
C GLY A 53 -5.75 -1.04 15.95
N TRP A 54 -4.49 -1.15 16.36
CA TRP A 54 -3.46 -0.17 16.01
C TRP A 54 -3.23 -0.04 14.50
N ARG A 55 -3.24 -1.17 13.78
CA ARG A 55 -3.15 -1.20 12.31
C ARG A 55 -4.38 -0.57 11.65
N GLN A 56 -5.59 -0.83 12.16
CA GLN A 56 -6.83 -0.24 11.62
C GLN A 56 -6.94 1.26 11.91
N LEU A 57 -6.51 1.73 13.07
CA LEU A 57 -6.46 3.16 13.39
C LEU A 57 -5.45 3.93 12.52
N ARG A 58 -4.43 3.24 11.99
CA ARG A 58 -3.46 3.82 11.07
C ARG A 58 -3.83 3.66 9.60
N ALA A 59 -4.78 2.79 9.27
CA ALA A 59 -5.29 2.66 7.91
C ALA A 59 -6.11 3.91 7.56
N PRO A 60 -5.87 4.55 6.39
CA PRO A 60 -6.72 5.64 5.94
C PRO A 60 -8.15 5.13 5.79
N SER A 61 -9.14 5.91 6.26
CA SER A 61 -10.55 5.54 6.12
C SER A 61 -10.91 5.45 4.63
N VAL A 62 -11.78 4.52 4.28
CA VAL A 62 -12.21 4.28 2.88
C VAL A 62 -12.77 5.57 2.25
N THR A 63 -13.47 6.37 3.03
CA THR A 63 -14.03 7.66 2.59
C THR A 63 -12.91 8.66 2.23
N ASN A 64 -11.88 8.77 3.07
CA ASN A 64 -10.73 9.65 2.79
C ASN A 64 -9.94 9.17 1.57
N THR A 65 -9.87 7.86 1.35
CA THR A 65 -9.18 7.29 0.19
C THR A 65 -9.92 7.63 -1.10
N ALA A 66 -11.25 7.46 -1.15
CA ALA A 66 -12.05 7.76 -2.34
C ALA A 66 -12.00 9.26 -2.72
N GLU A 67 -12.13 10.15 -1.75
CA GLU A 67 -12.00 11.60 -1.96
C GLU A 67 -10.60 11.98 -2.43
N MET A 68 -9.57 11.41 -1.83
CA MET A 68 -8.18 11.63 -2.24
C MET A 68 -7.94 11.18 -3.68
N LEU A 69 -8.41 9.99 -4.06
CA LEU A 69 -8.29 9.48 -5.43
C LEU A 69 -9.06 10.36 -6.43
N ALA A 70 -10.24 10.88 -6.05
CA ALA A 70 -10.98 11.83 -6.88
C ALA A 70 -10.16 13.12 -7.11
N ARG A 71 -9.53 13.66 -6.07
CA ARG A 71 -8.62 14.81 -6.18
C ARG A 71 -7.42 14.50 -7.07
N LEU A 72 -6.79 13.34 -6.92
CA LEU A 72 -5.67 12.92 -7.74
C LEU A 72 -6.05 12.81 -9.22
N ARG A 73 -7.21 12.25 -9.53
CA ARG A 73 -7.73 12.15 -10.89
C ARG A 73 -8.07 13.52 -11.51
N ALA A 74 -8.41 14.49 -10.68
CA ALA A 74 -8.69 15.87 -11.12
C ALA A 74 -7.43 16.70 -11.36
N MET A 75 -6.25 16.27 -10.89
CA MET A 75 -4.98 17.00 -11.06
C MET A 75 -4.55 17.06 -12.51
N SER A 76 -3.73 18.09 -12.84
CA SER A 76 -2.94 18.09 -14.07
C SER A 76 -1.78 17.09 -13.98
N TRP A 77 -1.22 16.74 -15.13
CA TRP A 77 -0.06 15.85 -15.18
C TRP A 77 1.13 16.40 -14.38
N GLU A 78 1.41 17.69 -14.56
CA GLU A 78 2.53 18.38 -13.92
C GLU A 78 2.43 18.32 -12.39
N ASN A 79 1.23 18.59 -11.86
CA ASN A 79 0.99 18.54 -10.42
C ASN A 79 1.07 17.11 -9.86
N PHE A 80 0.55 16.14 -10.62
CA PHE A 80 0.58 14.75 -10.21
C PHE A 80 2.01 14.19 -10.23
N SER A 81 2.75 14.40 -11.32
CA SER A 81 4.15 13.94 -11.44
C SER A 81 5.06 14.58 -10.41
N ALA A 82 4.91 15.88 -10.16
CA ALA A 82 5.66 16.59 -9.13
C ALA A 82 5.38 16.02 -7.73
N MET A 83 4.12 15.72 -7.42
CA MET A 83 3.73 15.11 -6.15
C MET A 83 4.32 13.70 -5.97
N ILE A 84 4.28 12.87 -7.01
CA ILE A 84 4.89 11.54 -6.99
C ILE A 84 6.41 11.65 -6.83
N ALA A 85 7.05 12.57 -7.56
CA ALA A 85 8.47 12.82 -7.43
C ALA A 85 8.86 13.26 -6.02
N GLU A 86 8.06 14.14 -5.40
CA GLU A 86 8.28 14.59 -4.01
C GLU A 86 8.13 13.44 -3.00
N ALA A 87 7.15 12.55 -3.21
CA ALA A 87 6.97 11.37 -2.38
C ALA A 87 8.22 10.48 -2.37
N PHE A 88 8.77 10.21 -3.55
CA PHE A 88 9.99 9.41 -3.67
C PHE A 88 11.23 10.14 -3.15
N ARG A 89 11.30 11.48 -3.31
CA ARG A 89 12.38 12.27 -2.66
C ARG A 89 12.31 12.19 -1.14
N GLY A 90 11.10 12.23 -0.58
CA GLY A 90 10.87 12.02 0.86
C GLY A 90 11.29 10.63 1.35
N ASP A 91 11.22 9.62 0.50
CA ASP A 91 11.72 8.26 0.76
C ASP A 91 13.26 8.14 0.52
N GLY A 92 13.94 9.25 0.19
CA GLY A 92 15.41 9.32 0.03
C GLY A 92 15.90 8.94 -1.37
N TYR A 93 15.04 8.95 -2.39
CA TYR A 93 15.45 8.75 -3.76
C TYR A 93 15.85 10.09 -4.42
N ARG A 94 16.88 10.03 -5.27
CA ARG A 94 17.10 11.08 -6.27
C ARG A 94 16.15 10.80 -7.44
N VAL A 95 15.33 11.77 -7.80
CA VAL A 95 14.31 11.63 -8.83
C VAL A 95 14.65 12.49 -10.03
N THR A 96 14.69 11.88 -11.22
CA THR A 96 14.89 12.53 -12.51
C THR A 96 13.67 12.25 -13.40
N GLU A 97 13.11 13.27 -14.02
CA GLU A 97 12.02 13.13 -14.98
C GLU A 97 12.54 12.63 -16.33
N ILE A 98 11.76 11.77 -16.97
CA ILE A 98 12.04 11.22 -18.28
C ILE A 98 11.02 11.81 -19.26
N ALA A 99 11.51 12.55 -20.24
CA ALA A 99 10.64 13.24 -21.20
C ALA A 99 9.91 12.28 -22.17
N ASN A 100 10.54 11.18 -22.54
CA ASN A 100 10.04 10.25 -23.57
C ASN A 100 10.20 8.80 -23.16
N GLY A 101 9.20 7.98 -23.52
CA GLY A 101 9.22 6.53 -23.30
C GLY A 101 8.07 6.04 -22.42
N ALA A 102 8.15 4.79 -22.01
CA ALA A 102 7.16 4.12 -21.16
C ALA A 102 7.38 4.39 -19.68
N ALA A 103 8.54 4.91 -19.30
CA ALA A 103 8.85 5.37 -17.96
C ALA A 103 8.80 6.90 -17.89
N ASP A 104 8.25 7.44 -16.82
CA ASP A 104 8.08 8.88 -16.61
C ASP A 104 9.11 9.43 -15.62
N LEU A 105 9.55 8.62 -14.65
CA LEU A 105 10.55 9.00 -13.65
C LEU A 105 11.63 7.92 -13.53
N GLU A 106 12.86 8.38 -13.30
CA GLU A 106 13.98 7.54 -12.86
C GLU A 106 14.31 7.85 -11.42
N LEU A 107 14.39 6.81 -10.61
CA LEU A 107 14.71 6.89 -9.19
C LEU A 107 16.08 6.27 -8.94
N ARG A 108 16.94 6.98 -8.20
CA ARG A 108 18.26 6.47 -7.80
C ARG A 108 18.41 6.53 -6.30
N LYS A 109 18.79 5.39 -5.69
CA LYS A 109 19.08 5.30 -4.26
C LYS A 109 20.11 4.19 -4.01
N ASN A 110 21.15 4.50 -3.27
CA ASN A 110 22.21 3.53 -2.90
C ASN A 110 22.80 2.77 -4.10
N GLY A 111 23.04 3.46 -5.23
CA GLY A 111 23.56 2.85 -6.44
C GLY A 111 22.54 2.04 -7.27
N ARG A 112 21.30 1.88 -6.78
CA ARG A 112 20.24 1.18 -7.50
C ARG A 112 19.38 2.16 -8.29
N VAL A 113 18.96 1.73 -9.47
CA VAL A 113 18.09 2.48 -10.37
C VAL A 113 16.73 1.79 -10.41
N ALA A 114 15.66 2.57 -10.28
CA ALA A 114 14.30 2.13 -10.53
C ALA A 114 13.62 3.07 -11.54
N VAL A 115 12.73 2.55 -12.36
CA VAL A 115 11.93 3.32 -13.30
C VAL A 115 10.46 3.30 -12.89
N VAL A 116 9.78 4.43 -13.03
CA VAL A 116 8.37 4.59 -12.64
C VAL A 116 7.56 5.02 -13.85
N SER A 117 6.41 4.38 -14.05
CA SER A 117 5.38 4.85 -14.98
C SER A 117 4.17 5.30 -14.19
N CYS A 118 3.74 6.54 -14.39
CA CYS A 118 2.61 7.14 -13.71
C CYS A 118 1.72 8.02 -14.61
N LYS A 119 2.03 8.15 -15.89
CA LYS A 119 1.32 9.05 -16.82
C LYS A 119 -0.14 8.66 -17.05
N ARG A 120 -0.49 7.39 -16.87
CA ARG A 120 -1.85 6.87 -17.05
C ARG A 120 -2.62 6.70 -15.75
N TRP A 121 -2.34 7.50 -14.74
CA TRP A 121 -2.93 7.34 -13.40
C TRP A 121 -4.46 7.50 -13.37
N LYS A 122 -5.08 8.22 -14.33
CA LYS A 122 -6.54 8.47 -14.37
C LYS A 122 -7.36 7.26 -14.86
N VAL A 123 -6.69 6.24 -15.41
CA VAL A 123 -7.39 5.08 -15.98
C VAL A 123 -7.99 4.24 -14.86
N ALA A 124 -9.28 3.91 -15.00
CA ALA A 124 -10.00 3.13 -13.98
C ALA A 124 -9.46 1.70 -13.85
N GLN A 125 -8.97 1.12 -14.96
CA GLN A 125 -8.42 -0.23 -14.97
C GLN A 125 -7.23 -0.32 -15.92
N THR A 126 -6.10 -0.83 -15.43
CA THR A 126 -4.86 -1.00 -16.18
C THR A 126 -4.67 -2.46 -16.60
N GLY A 127 -4.48 -2.69 -17.90
CA GLY A 127 -4.16 -4.00 -18.48
C GLY A 127 -2.67 -4.29 -18.54
N VAL A 128 -2.30 -5.41 -19.19
CA VAL A 128 -0.90 -5.88 -19.30
C VAL A 128 -0.04 -5.00 -20.21
N GLY A 129 -0.61 -4.40 -21.28
CA GLY A 129 0.15 -3.63 -22.27
C GLY A 129 1.11 -2.61 -21.65
N PRO A 130 0.61 -1.62 -20.88
CA PRO A 130 1.47 -0.61 -20.26
C PRO A 130 2.54 -1.18 -19.32
N LEU A 131 2.30 -2.33 -18.70
CA LEU A 131 3.29 -3.00 -17.85
C LEU A 131 4.42 -3.62 -18.67
N ARG A 132 4.09 -4.17 -19.86
CA ARG A 132 5.10 -4.68 -20.80
C ARG A 132 6.01 -3.56 -21.31
N ASP A 133 5.41 -2.42 -21.64
CA ASP A 133 6.16 -1.25 -22.09
C ASP A 133 7.12 -0.77 -21.00
N LEU A 134 6.65 -0.70 -19.74
CA LEU A 134 7.50 -0.35 -18.60
C LEU A 134 8.60 -1.38 -18.36
N TYR A 135 8.31 -2.67 -18.52
CA TYR A 135 9.30 -3.72 -18.37
C TYR A 135 10.40 -3.64 -19.45
N ALA A 136 10.03 -3.30 -20.69
CA ALA A 136 11.00 -3.02 -21.74
C ALA A 136 11.90 -1.83 -21.38
N ALA A 137 11.31 -0.71 -20.90
CA ALA A 137 12.06 0.46 -20.47
C ALA A 137 13.00 0.16 -19.28
N LYS A 138 12.61 -0.75 -18.36
CA LYS A 138 13.49 -1.24 -17.29
C LYS A 138 14.76 -1.87 -17.86
N ARG A 139 14.62 -2.72 -18.88
CA ARG A 139 15.75 -3.42 -19.51
C ARG A 139 16.66 -2.47 -20.29
N GLU A 140 16.06 -1.53 -21.04
CA GLU A 140 16.81 -0.52 -21.82
C GLU A 140 17.67 0.38 -20.92
N ARG A 141 17.23 0.64 -19.68
CA ARG A 141 17.89 1.51 -18.71
C ARG A 141 18.72 0.76 -17.67
N ASP A 142 18.86 -0.55 -17.81
CA ASP A 142 19.51 -1.42 -16.83
C ASP A 142 19.02 -1.15 -15.39
N ALA A 143 17.71 -0.92 -15.25
CA ALA A 143 17.11 -0.63 -13.95
C ALA A 143 16.84 -1.92 -13.17
N HIS A 144 17.08 -1.88 -11.86
CA HIS A 144 16.86 -3.01 -10.97
C HIS A 144 15.38 -3.26 -10.69
N GLU A 145 14.61 -2.20 -10.60
CA GLU A 145 13.19 -2.23 -10.22
C GLU A 145 12.35 -1.39 -11.18
N CYS A 146 11.09 -1.77 -11.38
CA CYS A 146 10.10 -0.93 -12.05
C CYS A 146 8.82 -0.85 -11.23
N ILE A 147 8.24 0.34 -11.21
CA ILE A 147 7.08 0.69 -10.40
C ILE A 147 6.01 1.27 -11.32
N TYR A 148 4.81 0.71 -11.27
CA TYR A 148 3.67 1.24 -12.01
C TYR A 148 2.66 1.86 -11.04
N VAL A 149 2.32 3.14 -11.27
CA VAL A 149 1.40 3.92 -10.42
C VAL A 149 0.09 4.11 -11.15
N ALA A 150 -1.03 3.72 -10.53
CA ALA A 150 -2.37 3.93 -11.05
C ALA A 150 -3.33 4.30 -9.91
N ALA A 151 -4.19 5.30 -10.16
CA ALA A 151 -5.32 5.65 -9.28
C ALA A 151 -6.57 4.85 -9.72
N GLY A 152 -6.40 3.57 -9.99
CA GLY A 152 -7.40 2.61 -10.41
C GLY A 152 -6.93 1.20 -10.14
N ASP A 153 -7.70 0.24 -10.61
CA ASP A 153 -7.40 -1.17 -10.40
C ASP A 153 -6.57 -1.77 -11.54
N PHE A 154 -6.01 -2.95 -11.31
CA PHE A 154 -5.29 -3.73 -12.29
C PHE A 154 -6.10 -4.98 -12.66
N THR A 155 -6.10 -5.35 -13.95
CA THR A 155 -6.69 -6.62 -14.38
C THR A 155 -5.98 -7.81 -13.74
N ALA A 156 -6.64 -8.97 -13.65
CA ALA A 156 -6.03 -10.20 -13.15
C ALA A 156 -4.75 -10.56 -13.92
N ASN A 157 -4.78 -10.45 -15.24
CA ASN A 157 -3.62 -10.71 -16.10
C ASN A 157 -2.48 -9.69 -15.86
N ALA A 158 -2.81 -8.41 -15.58
CA ALA A 158 -1.81 -7.40 -15.25
C ALA A 158 -1.13 -7.71 -13.90
N ARG A 159 -1.89 -8.14 -12.90
CA ARG A 159 -1.34 -8.55 -11.60
C ARG A 159 -0.46 -9.78 -11.72
N GLN A 160 -0.89 -10.77 -12.50
CA GLN A 160 -0.09 -11.96 -12.76
C GLN A 160 1.22 -11.61 -13.44
N PHE A 161 1.19 -10.83 -14.53
CA PHE A 161 2.38 -10.40 -15.24
C PHE A 161 3.33 -9.59 -14.34
N ALA A 162 2.79 -8.70 -13.50
CA ALA A 162 3.59 -7.94 -12.55
C ALA A 162 4.30 -8.84 -11.52
N ALA A 163 3.63 -9.89 -11.03
CA ALA A 163 4.23 -10.86 -10.11
C ALA A 163 5.36 -11.66 -10.79
N GLU A 164 5.17 -12.10 -12.04
CA GLU A 164 6.17 -12.85 -12.81
C GLU A 164 7.41 -12.01 -13.17
N THR A 165 7.23 -10.71 -13.39
CA THR A 165 8.30 -9.78 -13.81
C THR A 165 8.83 -8.89 -12.70
N ALA A 166 8.37 -9.11 -11.46
CA ALA A 166 8.71 -8.30 -10.30
C ALA A 166 8.46 -6.79 -10.50
N ILE A 167 7.33 -6.44 -11.15
CA ILE A 167 6.86 -5.06 -11.25
C ILE A 167 6.10 -4.71 -9.98
N ARG A 168 6.50 -3.65 -9.30
CA ARG A 168 5.78 -3.13 -8.14
C ARG A 168 4.59 -2.31 -8.59
N LEU A 169 3.39 -2.78 -8.24
CA LEU A 169 2.14 -2.06 -8.51
C LEU A 169 1.77 -1.16 -7.34
N LEU A 170 1.61 0.13 -7.60
CA LEU A 170 1.01 1.08 -6.66
C LEU A 170 -0.42 1.34 -7.12
N ASN A 171 -1.35 0.59 -6.52
CA ASN A 171 -2.78 0.78 -6.71
C ASN A 171 -3.29 1.97 -5.87
N ASP A 172 -4.60 2.23 -5.95
CA ASP A 172 -5.29 3.29 -5.22
C ASP A 172 -4.98 3.33 -3.73
N ALA A 173 -4.98 2.21 -3.02
CA ALA A 173 -4.68 2.17 -1.58
C ALA A 173 -3.21 2.56 -1.30
N ALA A 174 -2.25 1.99 -2.06
CA ALA A 174 -0.83 2.29 -1.91
C ALA A 174 -0.51 3.73 -2.33
N LEU A 175 -1.18 4.24 -3.36
CA LEU A 175 -1.05 5.62 -3.81
C LEU A 175 -1.60 6.59 -2.76
N ALA A 176 -2.76 6.32 -2.18
CA ALA A 176 -3.33 7.13 -1.11
C ALA A 176 -2.41 7.20 0.11
N GLU A 177 -1.78 6.07 0.49
CA GLU A 177 -0.80 6.04 1.57
C GLU A 177 0.46 6.85 1.24
N LEU A 178 0.96 6.75 0.01
CA LEU A 178 2.10 7.51 -0.48
C LEU A 178 1.84 9.02 -0.36
N VAL A 179 0.69 9.48 -0.86
CA VAL A 179 0.26 10.88 -0.82
C VAL A 179 0.07 11.38 0.60
N ALA A 180 -0.58 10.59 1.45
CA ALA A 180 -0.77 10.95 2.85
C ALA A 180 0.57 11.11 3.61
N ARG A 181 1.62 10.41 3.20
CA ARG A 181 2.98 10.62 3.75
C ARG A 181 3.55 11.97 3.33
N VAL A 182 3.39 12.36 2.08
CA VAL A 182 3.85 13.68 1.57
C VAL A 182 3.15 14.81 2.31
N GLU A 183 1.82 14.73 2.44
CA GLU A 183 1.05 15.76 3.15
C GLU A 183 1.45 15.88 4.63
N ARG A 184 1.69 14.76 5.31
CA ARG A 184 2.20 14.76 6.69
C ARG A 184 3.59 15.37 6.79
N GLY A 185 4.45 15.08 5.82
CA GLY A 185 5.78 15.67 5.74
C GLY A 185 5.71 17.21 5.60
N LYS A 186 4.87 17.72 4.71
CA LYS A 186 4.68 19.15 4.50
C LYS A 186 4.18 19.88 5.76
N ARG A 187 3.21 19.30 6.48
CA ARG A 187 2.68 19.87 7.73
C ARG A 187 3.72 20.00 8.84
N ARG A 188 4.72 19.14 8.84
CA ARG A 188 5.79 19.14 9.87
C ARG A 188 6.81 20.28 9.70
N TRP A 189 6.85 20.88 8.51
CA TRP A 189 7.80 21.94 8.16
C TRP A 189 7.16 23.33 8.01
N LEU A 190 5.83 23.45 8.19
CA LEU A 190 5.16 24.76 8.24
C LEU A 190 5.27 25.29 9.69
N PRO A 191 6.05 26.35 9.96
CA PRO A 191 5.95 27.07 11.21
C PRO A 191 4.58 27.74 11.28
N TRP A 192 4.03 27.80 12.46
CA TRP A 192 2.77 28.49 12.87
C TRP A 192 2.71 29.92 12.37
#